data_c966f7d8320164a002c789e2aae3a794
#
_entry.id   c966f7d8320164a002c789e2aae3a794
#
_cell.length_a   1.000
_cell.length_b   1.000
_cell.length_c   1.000
_cell.angle_alpha   90.00
_cell.angle_beta   90.00
_cell.angle_gamma   90.00
#
_symmetry.space_group_name_H-M   'P 1'
#
loop_
_entity.id
_entity.type
_entity.pdbx_description
1 polymer ?
#
loop_
_entity_poly.entity_id
_entity_poly.type
_entity_poly.pdbx_seq_one_letter_code
_entity_poly.pdbx_strand_id
1 'polypeptide(L)'
;MLNSDNTNPFHTFTIVRGDVSKQYIEALENASDGDDSGLLSLINSDSQLANNLTLQECDVTEGRKECSKSDSALLMVGLTPLDDFGERLHFPTDSKVRERLGRYPWGDGNPLSYLRTWSGNPPESPEDVMILLDKLDEGLSEKTRGHDRFEKSSFGTLHGILNSDETKTLERLLSSGSFKVRADEPLDGGVADIMRHLKIVVRIAVKNNLGLLHYSH
;
A
#
# COMPACT_ATOMS: atom_id res chain seq x y z
N MET A 1 0.37 -25.27 28.79
CA MET A 1 -0.03 -25.05 27.38
C MET A 1 0.15 -23.56 27.11
N LEU A 2 1.29 -23.17 26.59
CA LEU A 2 1.57 -21.80 26.19
C LEU A 2 0.83 -21.56 24.88
N ASN A 3 -0.08 -20.59 24.88
CA ASN A 3 -0.88 -20.20 23.76
C ASN A 3 0.01 -19.86 22.56
N SER A 4 -0.36 -20.42 21.42
CA SER A 4 0.14 -20.10 20.09
C SER A 4 0.37 -18.60 19.93
N ASP A 5 1.55 -18.26 19.50
CA ASP A 5 2.02 -16.92 19.14
C ASP A 5 1.02 -16.23 18.21
N ASN A 6 0.17 -15.42 18.78
CA ASN A 6 -0.63 -14.47 18.03
C ASN A 6 0.29 -13.30 17.67
N THR A 7 1.23 -13.56 16.76
CA THR A 7 2.13 -12.53 16.27
C THR A 7 1.36 -11.67 15.29
N ASN A 8 1.01 -10.46 15.72
CA ASN A 8 0.41 -9.45 14.84
C ASN A 8 1.26 -9.26 13.57
N PRO A 9 0.65 -9.05 12.42
CA PRO A 9 1.38 -8.82 11.17
C PRO A 9 2.25 -7.57 11.25
N PHE A 10 3.30 -7.53 10.46
CA PHE A 10 4.04 -6.29 10.21
C PHE A 10 3.32 -5.49 9.14
N HIS A 11 3.05 -4.23 9.43
CA HIS A 11 2.51 -3.27 8.47
C HIS A 11 3.65 -2.54 7.75
N THR A 12 3.53 -2.42 6.44
CA THR A 12 4.55 -1.84 5.58
C THR A 12 3.91 -0.87 4.59
N PHE A 13 4.55 0.27 4.38
CA PHE A 13 4.21 1.20 3.31
C PHE A 13 5.30 1.15 2.25
N THR A 14 4.92 0.99 1.00
CA THR A 14 5.84 0.96 -0.14
C THR A 14 5.39 1.88 -1.25
N ILE A 15 6.34 2.35 -2.04
CA ILE A 15 6.07 3.17 -3.22
C ILE A 15 5.58 2.30 -4.36
N VAL A 16 4.61 2.81 -5.11
CA VAL A 16 4.02 2.12 -6.27
C VAL A 16 3.78 3.09 -7.43
N ARG A 17 3.61 2.55 -8.62
CA ARG A 17 3.16 3.30 -9.79
C ARG A 17 1.72 3.75 -9.59
N GLY A 18 1.56 5.00 -9.09
CA GLY A 18 0.26 5.57 -8.82
C GLY A 18 -0.50 6.02 -10.07
N ASP A 19 0.20 6.24 -11.18
CA ASP A 19 -0.34 6.70 -12.46
C ASP A 19 -1.31 5.68 -13.10
N VAL A 20 -0.98 4.40 -13.03
CA VAL A 20 -1.78 3.30 -13.60
C VAL A 20 -2.58 2.51 -12.56
N SER A 21 -2.41 2.79 -11.27
CA SER A 21 -2.95 1.95 -10.19
C SER A 21 -4.45 1.73 -10.29
N LYS A 22 -5.23 2.78 -10.54
CA LYS A 22 -6.69 2.69 -10.64
C LYS A 22 -7.12 1.78 -11.80
N GLN A 23 -6.56 2.03 -12.99
CA GLN A 23 -6.91 1.26 -14.18
C GLN A 23 -6.50 -0.21 -14.04
N TYR A 24 -5.35 -0.46 -13.41
CA TYR A 24 -4.86 -1.81 -13.22
C TYR A 24 -5.68 -2.60 -12.19
N ILE A 25 -6.12 -1.97 -11.10
CA ILE A 25 -7.05 -2.59 -10.13
C ILE A 25 -8.36 -2.97 -10.82
N GLU A 26 -8.99 -2.02 -11.52
CA GLU A 26 -10.24 -2.26 -12.25
C GLU A 26 -10.10 -3.39 -13.29
N ALA A 27 -8.97 -3.42 -14.01
CA ALA A 27 -8.69 -4.45 -15.01
C ALA A 27 -8.50 -5.84 -14.38
N LEU A 28 -7.80 -5.94 -13.25
CA LEU A 28 -7.64 -7.20 -12.52
C LEU A 28 -8.98 -7.71 -11.96
N GLU A 29 -9.80 -6.83 -11.39
CA GLU A 29 -11.12 -7.21 -10.86
C GLU A 29 -12.06 -7.72 -11.96
N ASN A 30 -12.09 -7.05 -13.13
CA ASN A 30 -12.87 -7.49 -14.28
C ASN A 30 -12.36 -8.83 -14.83
N ALA A 31 -11.04 -9.00 -14.93
CA ALA A 31 -10.44 -10.23 -15.40
C ALA A 31 -10.72 -11.42 -14.45
N SER A 32 -10.77 -11.19 -13.15
CA SER A 32 -11.19 -12.20 -12.18
C SER A 32 -12.65 -12.60 -12.34
N ASP A 33 -13.51 -11.70 -12.84
CA ASP A 33 -14.91 -11.98 -13.20
C ASP A 33 -15.04 -12.60 -14.61
N GLY A 34 -13.94 -12.68 -15.37
CA GLY A 34 -13.88 -13.34 -16.68
C GLY A 34 -13.80 -12.40 -17.88
N ASP A 35 -13.62 -11.09 -17.66
CA ASP A 35 -13.35 -10.12 -18.74
C ASP A 35 -11.89 -9.67 -18.72
N ASP A 36 -11.06 -10.35 -19.48
CA ASP A 36 -9.62 -10.09 -19.60
C ASP A 36 -9.28 -8.90 -20.51
N SER A 37 -10.24 -8.32 -21.21
CA SER A 37 -10.01 -7.34 -22.28
C SER A 37 -9.27 -6.09 -21.79
N GLY A 38 -9.64 -5.56 -20.62
CA GLY A 38 -8.99 -4.41 -19.98
C GLY A 38 -7.56 -4.72 -19.55
N LEU A 39 -7.34 -5.89 -18.94
CA LEU A 39 -6.03 -6.33 -18.49
C LEU A 39 -5.06 -6.52 -19.66
N LEU A 40 -5.46 -7.23 -20.69
CA LEU A 40 -4.65 -7.44 -21.89
C LEU A 40 -4.35 -6.13 -22.62
N SER A 41 -5.32 -5.22 -22.68
CA SER A 41 -5.11 -3.89 -23.26
C SER A 41 -4.07 -3.08 -22.50
N LEU A 42 -4.10 -3.10 -21.17
CA LEU A 42 -3.11 -2.41 -20.33
C LEU A 42 -1.70 -3.02 -20.50
N ILE A 43 -1.59 -4.32 -20.48
CA ILE A 43 -0.29 -5.02 -20.68
C ILE A 43 0.31 -4.68 -22.04
N ASN A 44 -0.50 -4.62 -23.08
CA ASN A 44 -0.05 -4.26 -24.43
C ASN A 44 0.35 -2.79 -24.57
N SER A 45 -0.24 -1.89 -23.80
CA SER A 45 0.02 -0.45 -23.88
C SER A 45 1.07 0.06 -22.89
N ASP A 46 1.32 -0.67 -21.80
CA ASP A 46 2.24 -0.29 -20.73
C ASP A 46 3.42 -1.29 -20.67
N SER A 47 4.52 -0.91 -21.31
CA SER A 47 5.71 -1.76 -21.36
C SER A 47 6.34 -2.04 -19.99
N GLN A 48 6.23 -1.12 -19.04
CA GLN A 48 6.75 -1.34 -17.69
C GLN A 48 5.91 -2.37 -16.94
N LEU A 49 4.59 -2.31 -17.07
CA LEU A 49 3.70 -3.32 -16.50
C LEU A 49 3.99 -4.70 -17.10
N ALA A 50 4.10 -4.79 -18.43
CA ALA A 50 4.43 -6.03 -19.14
C ALA A 50 5.77 -6.60 -18.66
N ASN A 51 6.81 -5.78 -18.57
CA ASN A 51 8.13 -6.18 -18.09
C ASN A 51 8.09 -6.69 -16.65
N ASN A 52 7.40 -5.98 -15.74
CA ASN A 52 7.26 -6.41 -14.35
C ASN A 52 6.65 -7.79 -14.24
N LEU A 53 5.56 -8.04 -14.97
CA LEU A 53 4.88 -9.33 -14.96
C LEU A 53 5.76 -10.43 -15.55
N THR A 54 6.44 -10.18 -16.65
CA THR A 54 7.36 -11.14 -17.27
C THR A 54 8.54 -11.50 -16.37
N LEU A 55 9.18 -10.51 -15.74
CA LEU A 55 10.33 -10.72 -14.85
C LEU A 55 9.98 -11.56 -13.61
N GLN A 56 8.72 -11.56 -13.20
CA GLN A 56 8.25 -12.31 -12.03
C GLN A 56 7.48 -13.59 -12.41
N GLU A 57 7.60 -14.02 -13.65
CA GLU A 57 6.92 -15.23 -14.18
C GLU A 57 5.39 -15.17 -13.94
N CYS A 58 4.82 -13.98 -14.08
CA CYS A 58 3.39 -13.71 -13.99
C CYS A 58 2.80 -13.62 -15.39
N ASP A 59 2.77 -14.72 -16.12
CA ASP A 59 2.21 -14.74 -17.48
C ASP A 59 0.68 -14.66 -17.41
N VAL A 60 0.13 -13.60 -17.99
CA VAL A 60 -1.31 -13.34 -18.10
C VAL A 60 -1.73 -13.10 -19.56
N THR A 61 -0.88 -13.42 -20.52
CA THR A 61 -1.14 -13.22 -21.97
C THR A 61 -2.27 -14.11 -22.50
N GLU A 62 -2.48 -15.26 -21.87
CA GLU A 62 -3.59 -16.19 -22.17
C GLU A 62 -4.86 -15.87 -21.33
N GLY A 63 -4.80 -14.84 -20.48
CA GLY A 63 -5.87 -14.41 -19.59
C GLY A 63 -5.55 -14.62 -18.12
N ARG A 64 -6.33 -13.96 -17.26
CA ARG A 64 -6.11 -13.99 -15.80
C ARG A 64 -6.22 -15.40 -15.20
N LYS A 65 -7.13 -16.21 -15.70
CA LYS A 65 -7.40 -17.56 -15.17
C LYS A 65 -6.27 -18.56 -15.41
N GLU A 66 -5.46 -18.34 -16.42
CA GLU A 66 -4.32 -19.18 -16.73
C GLU A 66 -3.09 -18.85 -15.86
N CYS A 67 -3.09 -17.70 -15.21
CA CYS A 67 -2.03 -17.31 -14.28
C CYS A 67 -2.27 -17.89 -12.88
N SER A 68 -1.31 -18.64 -12.37
CA SER A 68 -1.37 -19.27 -11.04
C SER A 68 -1.14 -18.31 -9.87
N LYS A 69 -0.75 -17.06 -10.13
CA LYS A 69 -0.50 -16.05 -9.09
C LYS A 69 -1.83 -15.45 -8.62
N SER A 70 -1.89 -15.04 -7.36
CA SER A 70 -3.05 -14.33 -6.82
C SER A 70 -3.17 -12.91 -7.38
N ASP A 71 -4.37 -12.31 -7.31
CA ASP A 71 -4.57 -10.92 -7.75
C ASP A 71 -3.73 -9.94 -6.93
N SER A 72 -3.57 -10.18 -5.63
CA SER A 72 -2.68 -9.39 -4.78
C SER A 72 -1.22 -9.47 -5.23
N ALA A 73 -0.76 -10.64 -5.66
CA ALA A 73 0.59 -10.81 -6.18
C ALA A 73 0.77 -10.06 -7.51
N LEU A 74 -0.19 -10.21 -8.43
CA LEU A 74 -0.19 -9.47 -9.69
C LEU A 74 -0.22 -7.97 -9.48
N LEU A 75 -1.05 -7.49 -8.54
CA LEU A 75 -1.15 -6.08 -8.20
C LEU A 75 0.18 -5.53 -7.65
N MET A 76 0.79 -6.23 -6.70
CA MET A 76 2.08 -5.84 -6.12
C MET A 76 3.18 -5.80 -7.19
N VAL A 77 3.27 -6.84 -8.01
CA VAL A 77 4.29 -6.94 -9.07
C VAL A 77 4.08 -5.86 -10.12
N GLY A 78 2.88 -5.74 -10.68
CA GLY A 78 2.59 -4.82 -11.78
C GLY A 78 2.77 -3.35 -11.39
N LEU A 79 2.50 -2.99 -10.14
CA LEU A 79 2.66 -1.63 -9.64
C LEU A 79 4.06 -1.34 -9.07
N THR A 80 4.97 -2.29 -9.06
CA THR A 80 6.35 -2.04 -8.62
C THR A 80 7.02 -1.03 -9.57
N PRO A 81 7.52 0.12 -9.08
CA PRO A 81 8.26 1.05 -9.92
C PRO A 81 9.65 0.48 -10.23
N LEU A 82 10.09 0.63 -11.47
CA LEU A 82 11.45 0.30 -11.91
C LEU A 82 12.24 1.58 -12.13
N ASP A 83 13.55 1.49 -11.96
CA ASP A 83 14.49 2.53 -12.34
C ASP A 83 14.82 2.48 -13.84
N ASP A 84 15.70 3.37 -14.32
CA ASP A 84 16.12 3.45 -15.72
C ASP A 84 16.87 2.20 -16.20
N PHE A 85 17.31 1.34 -15.29
CA PHE A 85 18.00 0.08 -15.58
C PHE A 85 17.04 -1.14 -15.56
N GLY A 86 15.77 -0.93 -15.24
CA GLY A 86 14.78 -1.98 -15.11
C GLY A 86 14.82 -2.71 -13.76
N GLU A 87 15.58 -2.21 -12.81
CA GLU A 87 15.64 -2.75 -11.45
C GLU A 87 14.54 -2.12 -10.57
N ARG A 88 14.09 -2.89 -9.56
CA ARG A 88 13.07 -2.40 -8.63
C ARG A 88 13.55 -1.15 -7.91
N LEU A 89 12.78 -0.08 -8.02
CA LEU A 89 13.03 1.13 -7.25
C LEU A 89 12.68 0.91 -5.78
N HIS A 90 13.68 1.02 -4.93
CA HIS A 90 13.55 0.90 -3.48
C HIS A 90 13.58 2.27 -2.80
N PHE A 91 13.08 2.34 -1.58
CA PHE A 91 13.38 3.50 -0.74
C PHE A 91 14.90 3.65 -0.58
N PRO A 92 15.42 4.89 -0.56
CA PRO A 92 16.86 5.11 -0.38
C PRO A 92 17.37 4.42 0.88
N THR A 93 18.41 3.61 0.73
CA THR A 93 18.98 2.83 1.84
C THR A 93 19.74 3.67 2.87
N ASP A 94 20.19 4.85 2.48
CA ASP A 94 20.86 5.86 3.32
C ASP A 94 19.89 6.67 4.16
N SER A 95 18.59 6.62 3.85
CA SER A 95 17.56 7.30 4.63
C SER A 95 17.28 6.53 5.92
N LYS A 96 16.98 7.25 6.99
CA LYS A 96 16.49 6.66 8.26
C LYS A 96 15.05 6.13 8.13
N VAL A 97 14.57 6.00 6.91
CA VAL A 97 13.23 5.51 6.60
C VAL A 97 13.22 4.00 6.73
N ARG A 98 12.27 3.52 7.50
CA ARG A 98 11.92 2.11 7.56
C ARG A 98 10.61 1.93 6.80
N GLU A 99 10.59 1.02 5.85
CA GLU A 99 9.34 0.61 5.20
C GLU A 99 8.37 -0.01 6.21
N ARG A 100 8.90 -0.67 7.22
CA ARG A 100 8.11 -1.30 8.28
C ARG A 100 7.86 -0.33 9.42
N LEU A 101 6.60 -0.10 9.71
CA LEU A 101 6.17 0.42 10.99
C LEU A 101 6.09 -0.74 12.00
N GLY A 102 6.52 -0.51 13.21
CA GLY A 102 6.53 -1.55 14.24
C GLY A 102 5.13 -2.11 14.51
N ARG A 103 5.08 -3.15 15.34
CA ARG A 103 3.83 -3.69 15.87
C ARG A 103 3.38 -2.85 17.06
N TYR A 104 2.09 -2.59 17.11
CA TYR A 104 1.49 -1.84 18.20
C TYR A 104 0.71 -2.79 19.11
N PRO A 105 0.70 -2.55 20.45
CA PRO A 105 0.13 -3.50 21.41
C PRO A 105 -1.40 -3.54 21.41
N TRP A 106 -2.07 -2.78 20.56
CA TRP A 106 -3.51 -2.70 20.50
C TRP A 106 -4.06 -3.15 19.14
N GLY A 107 -5.18 -3.87 19.20
CA GLY A 107 -5.83 -4.40 18.02
C GLY A 107 -4.93 -5.37 17.24
N ASP A 108 -4.95 -5.26 15.95
CA ASP A 108 -4.18 -6.04 15.00
C ASP A 108 -2.75 -5.53 14.75
N GLY A 109 -2.36 -4.48 15.47
CA GLY A 109 -1.06 -3.82 15.28
C GLY A 109 -1.04 -2.83 14.10
N ASN A 110 -2.20 -2.51 13.51
CA ASN A 110 -2.32 -1.61 12.39
C ASN A 110 -2.02 -0.14 12.80
N PRO A 111 -0.97 0.50 12.23
CA PRO A 111 -0.60 1.86 12.59
C PRO A 111 -1.64 2.91 12.17
N LEU A 112 -2.39 2.70 11.09
CA LEU A 112 -3.43 3.63 10.66
C LEU A 112 -4.65 3.56 11.58
N SER A 113 -5.03 2.37 12.02
CA SER A 113 -6.07 2.16 13.01
C SER A 113 -5.69 2.81 14.35
N TYR A 114 -4.43 2.65 14.77
CA TYR A 114 -3.90 3.33 15.96
C TYR A 114 -3.98 4.86 15.82
N LEU A 115 -3.53 5.37 14.69
CA LEU A 115 -3.56 6.80 14.41
C LEU A 115 -4.98 7.37 14.48
N ARG A 116 -5.97 6.70 13.90
CA ARG A 116 -7.39 7.09 13.95
C ARG A 116 -7.92 7.15 15.39
N THR A 117 -7.54 6.17 16.18
CA THR A 117 -8.04 6.06 17.57
C THR A 117 -7.45 7.14 18.48
N TRP A 118 -6.16 7.44 18.34
CA TRP A 118 -5.42 8.23 19.31
C TRP A 118 -5.00 9.62 18.84
N SER A 119 -5.19 9.95 17.55
CA SER A 119 -5.06 11.33 17.10
C SER A 119 -6.33 12.12 17.43
N GLY A 120 -6.16 13.33 17.90
CA GLY A 120 -7.26 14.29 17.96
C GLY A 120 -7.59 14.81 16.56
N ASN A 121 -8.79 15.35 16.38
CA ASN A 121 -9.20 15.98 15.12
C ASN A 121 -8.23 17.10 14.73
N PRO A 122 -7.63 17.07 13.54
CA PRO A 122 -6.81 18.18 13.07
C PRO A 122 -7.67 19.44 12.90
N PRO A 123 -7.11 20.64 13.12
CA PRO A 123 -7.89 21.88 13.09
C PRO A 123 -8.32 22.34 11.67
N GLU A 124 -7.68 21.83 10.62
CA GLU A 124 -7.93 22.27 9.25
C GLU A 124 -8.18 21.05 8.32
N SER A 125 -9.43 20.79 8.02
CA SER A 125 -9.89 19.68 7.15
C SER A 125 -9.59 18.27 7.68
N PRO A 126 -10.11 17.90 8.85
CA PRO A 126 -9.96 16.54 9.39
C PRO A 126 -10.49 15.46 8.47
N GLU A 127 -11.57 15.75 7.75
CA GLU A 127 -12.23 14.77 6.86
C GLU A 127 -11.33 14.35 5.69
N ASP A 128 -10.65 15.27 5.03
CA ASP A 128 -9.82 14.96 3.86
C ASP A 128 -8.64 14.04 4.20
N VAL A 129 -7.98 14.26 5.34
CA VAL A 129 -6.87 13.40 5.78
C VAL A 129 -7.38 12.01 6.12
N MET A 130 -8.47 11.92 6.88
CA MET A 130 -9.02 10.64 7.30
C MET A 130 -9.55 9.83 6.13
N ILE A 131 -10.18 10.45 5.13
CA ILE A 131 -10.60 9.79 3.89
C ILE A 131 -9.41 9.14 3.18
N LEU A 132 -8.27 9.84 3.07
CA LEU A 132 -7.07 9.27 2.44
C LEU A 132 -6.42 8.16 3.27
N LEU A 133 -6.41 8.31 4.60
CA LEU A 133 -5.92 7.26 5.49
C LEU A 133 -6.83 6.02 5.46
N ASP A 134 -8.14 6.20 5.42
CA ASP A 134 -9.11 5.11 5.29
C ASP A 134 -8.96 4.40 3.96
N LYS A 135 -8.78 5.15 2.86
CA LYS A 135 -8.49 4.56 1.55
C LYS A 135 -7.18 3.77 1.54
N LEU A 136 -6.15 4.23 2.25
CA LEU A 136 -4.87 3.53 2.38
C LEU A 136 -4.98 2.28 3.26
N ASP A 137 -5.93 2.23 4.16
CA ASP A 137 -6.12 1.13 5.11
C ASP A 137 -7.13 0.07 4.63
N GLU A 138 -8.17 0.49 3.92
CA GLU A 138 -9.29 -0.39 3.57
C GLU A 138 -9.78 -0.21 2.12
N GLY A 139 -9.01 0.50 1.29
CA GLY A 139 -9.46 0.91 -0.04
C GLY A 139 -9.42 -0.17 -1.12
N LEU A 140 -8.84 -1.35 -0.87
CA LEU A 140 -8.86 -2.46 -1.81
C LEU A 140 -10.01 -3.42 -1.51
N SER A 141 -10.62 -3.94 -2.57
CA SER A 141 -11.67 -4.95 -2.47
C SER A 141 -11.12 -6.29 -1.96
N GLU A 142 -11.99 -7.17 -1.47
CA GLU A 142 -11.60 -8.51 -1.04
C GLU A 142 -10.90 -9.31 -2.15
N LYS A 143 -11.24 -9.09 -3.42
CA LYS A 143 -10.63 -9.78 -4.56
C LYS A 143 -9.15 -9.45 -4.73
N THR A 144 -8.79 -8.17 -4.60
CA THR A 144 -7.43 -7.66 -4.81
C THR A 144 -6.60 -7.62 -3.53
N ARG A 145 -7.26 -7.70 -2.38
CA ARG A 145 -6.64 -7.61 -1.05
C ARG A 145 -5.70 -8.78 -0.74
N GLY A 146 -6.01 -9.96 -1.28
CA GLY A 146 -5.28 -11.19 -0.96
C GLY A 146 -5.63 -11.73 0.41
N HIS A 147 -5.34 -13.00 0.61
CA HIS A 147 -5.55 -13.68 1.87
C HIS A 147 -4.22 -14.18 2.41
N ASP A 148 -4.18 -14.16 3.69
CA ASP A 148 -3.30 -14.78 4.66
C ASP A 148 -1.89 -15.28 4.25
N ARG A 149 -0.99 -15.22 5.22
CA ARG A 149 0.44 -15.56 5.24
C ARG A 149 0.80 -16.97 4.72
N PHE A 150 -0.17 -17.84 4.53
CA PHE A 150 0.06 -19.27 4.31
C PHE A 150 -0.11 -19.72 2.86
N GLU A 151 -0.65 -18.89 2.00
CA GLU A 151 -0.61 -19.20 0.57
C GLU A 151 0.78 -18.88 -0.01
N LYS A 152 1.45 -19.89 -0.54
CA LYS A 152 2.82 -19.79 -1.12
C LYS A 152 2.96 -18.75 -2.23
N SER A 153 1.87 -18.18 -2.71
CA SER A 153 1.78 -17.20 -3.79
C SER A 153 1.37 -15.79 -3.32
N SER A 154 1.22 -15.56 -2.01
CA SER A 154 0.77 -14.28 -1.47
C SER A 154 1.92 -13.47 -0.89
N PHE A 155 1.96 -12.16 -1.18
CA PHE A 155 2.86 -11.19 -0.54
C PHE A 155 2.36 -10.71 0.82
N GLY A 156 1.30 -11.31 1.36
CA GLY A 156 0.57 -10.84 2.52
C GLY A 156 -0.76 -10.20 2.14
N THR A 157 -1.33 -9.43 3.05
CA THR A 157 -2.60 -8.73 2.83
C THR A 157 -2.34 -7.31 2.36
N LEU A 158 -2.85 -6.96 1.18
CA LEU A 158 -2.86 -5.58 0.69
C LEU A 158 -4.06 -4.85 1.28
N HIS A 159 -3.86 -3.65 1.79
CA HIS A 159 -4.90 -2.87 2.45
C HIS A 159 -5.48 -1.80 1.54
N GLY A 160 -4.64 -0.93 1.00
CA GLY A 160 -5.09 0.17 0.16
C GLY A 160 -3.97 0.84 -0.60
N ILE A 161 -4.37 1.60 -1.62
CA ILE A 161 -3.45 2.32 -2.52
C ILE A 161 -3.93 3.77 -2.65
N LEU A 162 -2.97 4.69 -2.55
CA LEU A 162 -3.12 6.06 -3.00
C LEU A 162 -2.40 6.23 -4.34
N ASN A 163 -3.07 6.83 -5.31
CA ASN A 163 -2.43 7.24 -6.55
C ASN A 163 -1.49 8.45 -6.31
N SER A 164 -0.78 8.87 -7.37
CA SER A 164 0.21 9.96 -7.24
C SER A 164 -0.40 11.29 -6.78
N ASP A 165 -1.61 11.64 -7.22
CA ASP A 165 -2.25 12.91 -6.84
C ASP A 165 -2.84 12.88 -5.43
N GLU A 166 -3.40 11.75 -5.03
CA GLU A 166 -3.84 11.50 -3.65
C GLU A 166 -2.65 11.53 -2.69
N THR A 167 -1.51 10.96 -3.10
CA THR A 167 -0.27 10.99 -2.31
C THR A 167 0.26 12.41 -2.14
N LYS A 168 0.22 13.24 -3.20
CA LYS A 168 0.55 14.69 -3.11
C LYS A 168 -0.41 15.43 -2.17
N THR A 169 -1.71 15.09 -2.26
CA THR A 169 -2.71 15.68 -1.37
C THR A 169 -2.45 15.31 0.08
N LEU A 170 -2.17 14.03 0.35
CA LEU A 170 -1.82 13.57 1.69
C LEU A 170 -0.55 14.26 2.22
N GLU A 171 0.50 14.41 1.40
CA GLU A 171 1.73 15.13 1.78
C GLU A 171 1.42 16.57 2.23
N ARG A 172 0.65 17.30 1.43
CA ARG A 172 0.25 18.67 1.75
C ARG A 172 -0.53 18.76 3.06
N LEU A 173 -1.50 17.87 3.26
CA LEU A 173 -2.32 17.83 4.47
C LEU A 173 -1.50 17.45 5.71
N LEU A 174 -0.60 16.47 5.60
CA LEU A 174 0.30 16.08 6.68
C LEU A 174 1.33 17.18 7.03
N SER A 175 1.67 18.03 6.08
CA SER A 175 2.63 19.13 6.27
C SER A 175 1.98 20.38 6.84
N SER A 176 0.70 20.65 6.57
CA SER A 176 -0.02 21.85 6.99
C SER A 176 -0.55 21.80 8.41
N GLY A 177 -0.73 20.61 8.99
CA GLY A 177 -1.38 20.42 10.30
C GLY A 177 -0.49 19.72 11.32
N SER A 178 -0.70 20.05 12.59
CA SER A 178 -0.23 19.25 13.72
C SER A 178 -1.37 18.35 14.18
N PHE A 179 -1.16 17.04 14.15
CA PHE A 179 -2.08 16.10 14.79
C PHE A 179 -2.00 16.32 16.30
N LYS A 180 -3.15 16.59 16.92
CA LYS A 180 -3.24 16.58 18.37
C LYS A 180 -3.29 15.13 18.83
N VAL A 181 -2.44 14.79 19.77
CA VAL A 181 -2.46 13.49 20.43
C VAL A 181 -3.45 13.56 21.59
N ARG A 182 -4.24 12.52 21.77
CA ARG A 182 -5.13 12.41 22.92
C ARG A 182 -4.31 12.24 24.20
N ALA A 183 -4.78 12.87 25.29
CA ALA A 183 -4.06 12.84 26.58
C ALA A 183 -3.99 11.42 27.21
N ASP A 184 -4.89 10.53 26.80
CA ASP A 184 -4.98 9.15 27.26
C ASP A 184 -4.33 8.15 26.28
N GLU A 185 -3.45 8.62 25.37
CA GLU A 185 -2.69 7.74 24.48
C GLU A 185 -1.86 6.73 25.29
N PRO A 186 -2.03 5.44 25.03
CA PRO A 186 -1.37 4.41 25.85
C PRO A 186 0.13 4.23 25.55
N LEU A 187 0.57 4.59 24.33
CA LEU A 187 1.98 4.58 23.92
C LEU A 187 2.50 6.01 23.92
N ASP A 188 3.41 6.33 24.83
CA ASP A 188 4.07 7.63 24.81
C ASP A 188 4.79 7.86 23.46
N GLY A 189 4.23 8.75 22.66
CA GLY A 189 4.76 9.09 21.34
C GLY A 189 4.37 8.17 20.18
N GLY A 190 3.45 7.22 20.33
CA GLY A 190 3.03 6.31 19.26
C GLY A 190 2.47 7.03 18.04
N VAL A 191 1.52 7.96 18.22
CA VAL A 191 1.00 8.81 17.13
C VAL A 191 2.11 9.62 16.48
N ALA A 192 3.02 10.21 17.28
CA ALA A 192 4.12 11.01 16.75
C ALA A 192 5.09 10.18 15.89
N ASP A 193 5.36 8.95 16.29
CA ASP A 193 6.23 8.03 15.54
C ASP A 193 5.59 7.60 14.22
N ILE A 194 4.33 7.21 14.22
CA ILE A 194 3.60 6.85 13.01
C ILE A 194 3.59 8.05 12.04
N MET A 195 3.24 9.23 12.53
CA MET A 195 3.18 10.45 11.73
C MET A 195 4.54 10.82 11.13
N ARG A 196 5.62 10.64 11.88
CA ARG A 196 6.99 10.89 11.39
C ARG A 196 7.34 9.96 10.24
N HIS A 197 7.09 8.66 10.38
CA HIS A 197 7.33 7.68 9.34
C HIS A 197 6.46 7.95 8.10
N LEU A 198 5.18 8.18 8.29
CA LEU A 198 4.25 8.45 7.20
C LEU A 198 4.67 9.69 6.39
N LYS A 199 5.03 10.80 7.08
CA LYS A 199 5.53 12.02 6.41
C LYS A 199 6.77 11.77 5.55
N ILE A 200 7.70 10.93 6.03
CA ILE A 200 8.92 10.62 5.28
C ILE A 200 8.59 9.78 4.04
N VAL A 201 7.81 8.72 4.20
CA VAL A 201 7.44 7.80 3.12
C VAL A 201 6.64 8.55 2.03
N VAL A 202 5.65 9.34 2.44
CA VAL A 202 4.83 10.14 1.53
C VAL A 202 5.68 11.16 0.76
N ARG A 203 6.63 11.85 1.41
CA ARG A 203 7.55 12.77 0.73
C ARG A 203 8.42 12.09 -0.32
N ILE A 204 8.89 10.88 -0.03
CA ILE A 204 9.67 10.10 -1.01
C ILE A 204 8.79 9.72 -2.21
N ALA A 205 7.57 9.26 -1.97
CA ALA A 205 6.62 8.95 -3.04
C ALA A 205 6.36 10.19 -3.92
N VAL A 206 6.04 11.33 -3.31
CA VAL A 206 5.79 12.60 -4.02
C VAL A 206 7.01 13.07 -4.82
N LYS A 207 8.21 13.00 -4.24
CA LYS A 207 9.45 13.39 -4.94
C LYS A 207 9.69 12.59 -6.22
N ASN A 208 9.25 11.34 -6.25
CA ASN A 208 9.40 10.44 -7.40
C ASN A 208 8.12 10.36 -8.26
N ASN A 209 7.10 11.18 -7.98
CA ASN A 209 5.80 11.16 -8.64
C ASN A 209 5.11 9.77 -8.59
N LEU A 210 5.26 9.08 -7.49
CA LEU A 210 4.73 7.74 -7.24
C LEU A 210 3.52 7.78 -6.30
N GLY A 211 2.79 6.69 -6.27
CA GLY A 211 1.74 6.40 -5.30
C GLY A 211 2.28 5.68 -4.07
N LEU A 212 1.39 5.33 -3.16
CA LEU A 212 1.68 4.64 -1.91
C LEU A 212 0.76 3.44 -1.76
N LEU A 213 1.32 2.29 -1.38
CA LEU A 213 0.61 1.06 -1.04
C LEU A 213 0.86 0.72 0.42
N HIS A 214 -0.20 0.34 1.14
CA HIS A 214 -0.15 -0.24 2.47
C HIS A 214 -0.43 -1.74 2.41
N TYR A 215 0.44 -2.56 3.01
CA TYR A 215 0.27 -4.00 3.12
C TYR A 215 0.80 -4.53 4.46
N SER A 216 0.34 -5.72 4.84
CA SER A 216 0.81 -6.43 6.03
C SER A 216 1.23 -7.86 5.71
N HIS A 217 2.23 -8.39 6.44
CA HIS A 217 2.77 -9.74 6.24
C HIS A 217 3.34 -10.33 7.53
#